data_ef8afc2903794ef6bd07ad5eab53abda
#
_entry.id   ef8afc2903794ef6bd07ad5eab53abda
#
_cell.length_a   1.000
_cell.length_b   1.000
_cell.length_c   1.000
_cell.angle_alpha   90.00
_cell.angle_beta   90.00
_cell.angle_gamma   90.00
#
_symmetry.space_group_name_H-M   'P 1'
#
loop_
_entity.id
_entity.type
_entity.pdbx_description
1 polymer ?
#
loop_
_entity_poly.entity_id
_entity_poly.type
_entity_poly.pdbx_seq_one_letter_code
_entity_poly.pdbx_strand_id
1 'polypeptide(L)'
;LNAVDVLPDEQETLIQETAREFFAAESTPALVRATETNPSRYSAQLWQRIAELGWLGISLPETYGGQGLPLAYAGLLLEEAGRYIAPVPLHGTLVVAQVLARHGSDAQRALLRRVIDGDLILSYAVQDPLGAWSYDSPGLTGRRDGGYVVLNGSCSFVDGFRASGMCLVLYRMEEGGVAAALVDTGAPGVSAVDYVTTAKDSQARVNFSDLRVPLCDVVDESVRAEALARDLFDIATALMCSQLVGATRRDMEFAVAYAAQREAFGQPIGAFQSIQHLCADMLIAVDGAQLLTREALWRLDQGIPASVEVSQAKAFASDKCVFVARSAQQIHGGIGFMMECDLQLWYRRIVAWSLRCGTVREHRQRVAAALLDQPGKVRLGMPLEIG
;
A
#
# COMPACT_ATOMS: atom_id res chain seq x y z
N LEU A 1 0.34 -4.42 29.87
CA LEU A 1 0.01 -4.59 28.44
C LEU A 1 -1.25 -3.79 28.19
N ASN A 2 -1.13 -2.67 27.47
CA ASN A 2 -2.32 -1.96 27.00
C ASN A 2 -3.07 -2.92 26.07
N ALA A 3 -4.37 -3.04 26.26
CA ALA A 3 -5.23 -3.78 25.35
C ALA A 3 -5.03 -3.18 23.94
N VAL A 4 -5.05 -4.04 22.90
CA VAL A 4 -5.03 -3.59 21.51
C VAL A 4 -6.33 -2.83 21.30
N ASP A 5 -6.25 -1.51 21.17
CA ASP A 5 -7.39 -0.68 20.82
C ASP A 5 -7.38 -0.48 19.30
N VAL A 6 -8.29 -1.20 18.63
CA VAL A 6 -8.46 -1.15 17.17
C VAL A 6 -9.67 -0.33 16.76
N LEU A 7 -10.43 0.21 17.72
CA LEU A 7 -11.52 1.11 17.42
C LEU A 7 -10.98 2.54 17.31
N PRO A 8 -11.43 3.30 16.30
CA PRO A 8 -10.98 4.68 16.14
C PRO A 8 -11.45 5.54 17.31
N ASP A 9 -10.57 6.38 17.81
CA ASP A 9 -10.92 7.44 18.75
C ASP A 9 -11.65 8.60 18.06
N GLU A 10 -12.01 9.66 18.81
CA GLU A 10 -12.71 10.81 18.26
C GLU A 10 -11.88 11.56 17.21
N GLN A 11 -10.55 11.67 17.40
CA GLN A 11 -9.66 12.36 16.47
C GLN A 11 -9.45 11.54 15.19
N GLU A 12 -9.26 10.24 15.30
CA GLU A 12 -9.16 9.32 14.16
C GLU A 12 -10.46 9.34 13.35
N THR A 13 -11.63 9.32 14.01
CA THR A 13 -12.93 9.41 13.38
C THR A 13 -13.08 10.72 12.60
N LEU A 14 -12.73 11.86 13.20
CA LEU A 14 -12.81 13.17 12.56
C LEU A 14 -11.92 13.24 11.30
N ILE A 15 -10.69 12.75 11.39
CA ILE A 15 -9.76 12.74 10.23
C ILE A 15 -10.29 11.81 9.15
N GLN A 16 -10.81 10.64 9.50
CA GLN A 16 -11.39 9.71 8.53
C GLN A 16 -12.61 10.32 7.82
N GLU A 17 -13.51 10.97 8.55
CA GLU A 17 -14.67 11.66 7.97
C GLU A 17 -14.25 12.80 7.05
N THR A 18 -13.31 13.64 7.47
CA THR A 18 -12.77 14.74 6.65
C THR A 18 -12.14 14.21 5.37
N ALA A 19 -11.33 13.14 5.46
CA ALA A 19 -10.73 12.51 4.29
C ALA A 19 -11.79 11.90 3.36
N ARG A 20 -12.83 11.29 3.92
CA ARG A 20 -13.96 10.74 3.16
C ARG A 20 -14.68 11.81 2.36
N GLU A 21 -15.04 12.92 2.99
CA GLU A 21 -15.70 14.05 2.33
C GLU A 21 -14.84 14.64 1.22
N PHE A 22 -13.55 14.83 1.50
CA PHE A 22 -12.59 15.33 0.51
C PHE A 22 -12.49 14.42 -0.70
N PHE A 23 -12.21 13.12 -0.49
CA PHE A 23 -12.06 12.20 -1.62
C PHE A 23 -13.38 11.95 -2.36
N ALA A 24 -14.54 12.03 -1.67
CA ALA A 24 -15.84 11.96 -2.32
C ALA A 24 -16.04 13.10 -3.32
N ALA A 25 -15.60 14.31 -2.96
CA ALA A 25 -15.72 15.48 -3.80
C ALA A 25 -14.68 15.50 -4.94
N GLU A 26 -13.43 15.12 -4.64
CA GLU A 26 -12.29 15.34 -5.53
C GLU A 26 -11.92 14.13 -6.38
N SER A 27 -12.15 12.90 -5.91
CA SER A 27 -11.81 11.66 -6.63
C SER A 27 -13.06 11.01 -7.24
N THR A 28 -13.63 11.67 -8.24
CA THR A 28 -14.81 11.17 -8.93
C THR A 28 -14.47 10.04 -9.92
N PRO A 29 -15.42 9.14 -10.27
CA PRO A 29 -15.22 8.15 -11.33
C PRO A 29 -14.81 8.75 -12.66
N ALA A 30 -15.25 9.97 -12.97
CA ALA A 30 -14.85 10.70 -14.17
C ALA A 30 -13.35 11.06 -14.16
N LEU A 31 -12.83 11.56 -13.03
CA LEU A 31 -11.41 11.82 -12.85
C LEU A 31 -10.58 10.55 -12.97
N VAL A 32 -11.02 9.46 -12.35
CA VAL A 32 -10.35 8.15 -12.44
C VAL A 32 -10.24 7.68 -13.89
N ARG A 33 -11.34 7.72 -14.65
CA ARG A 33 -11.36 7.37 -16.09
C ARG A 33 -10.44 8.27 -16.92
N ALA A 34 -10.46 9.58 -16.68
CA ALA A 34 -9.59 10.52 -17.39
C ALA A 34 -8.10 10.24 -17.09
N THR A 35 -7.79 9.86 -15.86
CA THR A 35 -6.41 9.55 -15.45
C THR A 35 -5.91 8.22 -16.06
N GLU A 36 -6.79 7.25 -16.31
CA GLU A 36 -6.43 5.99 -16.98
C GLU A 36 -5.88 6.16 -18.41
N THR A 37 -6.15 7.29 -19.04
CA THR A 37 -5.66 7.65 -20.39
C THR A 37 -4.48 8.64 -20.35
N ASN A 38 -4.19 9.22 -19.20
CA ASN A 38 -3.08 10.15 -19.00
C ASN A 38 -1.74 9.37 -18.95
N PRO A 39 -0.69 9.81 -19.69
CA PRO A 39 0.63 9.16 -19.64
C PRO A 39 1.23 9.05 -18.23
N SER A 40 1.04 10.07 -17.37
CA SER A 40 1.52 10.05 -15.98
C SER A 40 0.69 9.15 -15.06
N ARG A 41 -0.54 8.82 -15.47
CA ARG A 41 -1.49 7.98 -14.74
C ARG A 41 -1.77 8.42 -13.30
N TYR A 42 -1.64 9.74 -13.04
CA TYR A 42 -2.07 10.36 -11.78
C TYR A 42 -2.61 11.76 -11.99
N SER A 43 -3.38 12.28 -11.03
CA SER A 43 -3.90 13.63 -11.02
C SER A 43 -2.96 14.55 -10.22
N ALA A 44 -2.21 15.40 -10.90
CA ALA A 44 -1.33 16.37 -10.26
C ALA A 44 -2.13 17.41 -9.44
N GLN A 45 -3.32 17.79 -9.88
CA GLN A 45 -4.18 18.70 -9.15
C GLN A 45 -4.65 18.11 -7.81
N LEU A 46 -5.12 16.84 -7.83
CA LEU A 46 -5.53 16.15 -6.60
C LEU A 46 -4.34 15.97 -5.65
N TRP A 47 -3.15 15.68 -6.20
CA TRP A 47 -1.93 15.56 -5.41
C TRP A 47 -1.59 16.84 -4.66
N GLN A 48 -1.61 17.99 -5.34
CA GLN A 48 -1.34 19.29 -4.71
C GLN A 48 -2.35 19.63 -3.62
N ARG A 49 -3.64 19.34 -3.83
CA ARG A 49 -4.66 19.55 -2.80
C ARG A 49 -4.44 18.68 -1.56
N ILE A 50 -3.98 17.43 -1.72
CA ILE A 50 -3.59 16.56 -0.59
C ILE A 50 -2.40 17.16 0.17
N ALA A 51 -1.42 17.73 -0.55
CA ALA A 51 -0.27 18.40 0.05
C ALA A 51 -0.69 19.65 0.83
N GLU A 52 -1.56 20.50 0.25
CA GLU A 52 -2.10 21.71 0.90
C GLU A 52 -2.83 21.42 2.22
N LEU A 53 -3.45 20.25 2.34
CA LEU A 53 -4.06 19.76 3.60
C LEU A 53 -3.03 19.21 4.60
N GLY A 54 -1.74 19.15 4.23
CA GLY A 54 -0.68 18.62 5.07
C GLY A 54 -0.72 17.09 5.25
N TRP A 55 -1.53 16.38 4.46
CA TRP A 55 -1.74 14.94 4.63
C TRP A 55 -0.56 14.08 4.20
N LEU A 56 0.32 14.59 3.33
CA LEU A 56 1.56 13.91 2.98
C LEU A 56 2.53 13.82 4.17
N GLY A 57 2.38 14.71 5.15
CA GLY A 57 3.18 14.73 6.39
C GLY A 57 2.45 14.21 7.62
N ILE A 58 1.25 13.62 7.49
CA ILE A 58 0.38 13.29 8.63
C ILE A 58 1.07 12.46 9.71
N SER A 59 1.84 11.46 9.33
CA SER A 59 2.57 10.56 10.23
C SER A 59 4.10 10.75 10.18
N LEU A 60 4.56 11.90 9.69
CA LEU A 60 5.98 12.26 9.69
C LEU A 60 6.32 13.13 10.91
N PRO A 61 7.56 13.07 11.42
CA PRO A 61 7.97 13.85 12.58
C PRO A 61 7.81 15.36 12.38
N GLU A 62 7.39 16.07 13.45
CA GLU A 62 7.25 17.55 13.45
C GLU A 62 8.55 18.27 13.13
N THR A 63 9.70 17.67 13.51
CA THR A 63 11.03 18.22 13.22
C THR A 63 11.30 18.41 11.73
N TYR A 64 10.59 17.69 10.87
CA TYR A 64 10.67 17.81 9.40
C TYR A 64 9.44 18.50 8.80
N GLY A 65 8.57 19.06 9.64
CA GLY A 65 7.34 19.76 9.23
C GLY A 65 6.13 18.86 9.09
N GLY A 66 6.19 17.61 9.55
CA GLY A 66 5.05 16.70 9.64
C GLY A 66 4.15 17.00 10.84
N GLN A 67 3.10 16.20 11.02
CA GLN A 67 2.14 16.35 12.12
C GLN A 67 2.44 15.43 13.31
N GLY A 68 3.41 14.50 13.20
CA GLY A 68 3.84 13.60 14.28
C GLY A 68 2.79 12.56 14.72
N LEU A 69 1.70 12.39 13.96
CA LEU A 69 0.65 11.43 14.29
C LEU A 69 1.10 9.99 14.03
N PRO A 70 0.53 8.99 14.72
CA PRO A 70 0.78 7.58 14.46
C PRO A 70 0.61 7.16 12.99
N LEU A 71 1.28 6.07 12.58
CA LEU A 71 1.15 5.49 11.23
C LEU A 71 -0.30 5.07 10.91
N ALA A 72 -1.07 4.75 11.93
CA ALA A 72 -2.49 4.45 11.82
C ALA A 72 -3.26 5.56 11.07
N TYR A 73 -2.88 6.84 11.26
CA TYR A 73 -3.51 7.97 10.54
C TYR A 73 -3.20 7.97 9.04
N ALA A 74 -1.99 7.59 8.64
CA ALA A 74 -1.66 7.35 7.24
C ALA A 74 -2.48 6.17 6.68
N GLY A 75 -2.73 5.16 7.50
CA GLY A 75 -3.63 4.04 7.19
C GLY A 75 -5.07 4.50 6.94
N LEU A 76 -5.64 5.35 7.80
CA LEU A 76 -6.98 5.92 7.64
C LEU A 76 -7.09 6.76 6.36
N LEU A 77 -6.08 7.58 6.08
CA LEU A 77 -6.01 8.37 4.86
C LEU A 77 -6.00 7.48 3.61
N LEU A 78 -5.20 6.41 3.61
CA LEU A 78 -5.14 5.45 2.51
C LEU A 78 -6.42 4.62 2.38
N GLU A 79 -7.11 4.31 3.48
CA GLU A 79 -8.41 3.66 3.45
C GLU A 79 -9.42 4.53 2.68
N GLU A 80 -9.50 5.84 2.97
CA GLU A 80 -10.43 6.72 2.27
C GLU A 80 -9.95 7.03 0.83
N ALA A 81 -8.65 7.16 0.58
CA ALA A 81 -8.12 7.26 -0.79
C ALA A 81 -8.43 6.00 -1.61
N GLY A 82 -8.33 4.82 -1.00
CA GLY A 82 -8.74 3.54 -1.60
C GLY A 82 -10.24 3.46 -1.85
N ARG A 83 -11.06 3.93 -0.90
CA ARG A 83 -12.52 3.98 -1.01
C ARG A 83 -12.98 4.71 -2.27
N TYR A 84 -12.26 5.74 -2.68
CA TYR A 84 -12.53 6.52 -3.91
C TYR A 84 -11.53 6.24 -5.02
N ILE A 85 -10.72 5.18 -4.88
CA ILE A 85 -9.68 4.78 -5.85
C ILE A 85 -8.89 5.97 -6.38
N ALA A 86 -8.50 6.88 -5.46
CA ALA A 86 -7.85 8.14 -5.80
C ALA A 86 -6.61 7.94 -6.67
N PRO A 87 -6.57 8.56 -7.86
CA PRO A 87 -5.49 8.31 -8.81
C PRO A 87 -4.26 9.18 -8.47
N VAL A 88 -3.63 8.89 -7.34
CA VAL A 88 -2.43 9.57 -6.84
C VAL A 88 -1.43 8.56 -6.29
N PRO A 89 -0.11 8.82 -6.39
CA PRO A 89 0.94 7.91 -5.91
C PRO A 89 1.15 8.00 -4.39
N LEU A 90 0.04 8.00 -3.62
CA LEU A 90 0.05 8.24 -2.19
C LEU A 90 0.74 7.10 -1.42
N HIS A 91 0.39 5.85 -1.74
CA HIS A 91 0.91 4.66 -1.04
C HIS A 91 2.46 4.62 -1.07
N GLY A 92 3.07 4.66 -2.25
CA GLY A 92 4.53 4.59 -2.38
C GLY A 92 5.24 5.74 -1.69
N THR A 93 4.69 6.96 -1.80
CA THR A 93 5.26 8.15 -1.17
C THR A 93 5.21 8.05 0.36
N LEU A 94 4.08 7.68 0.96
CA LEU A 94 3.96 7.54 2.41
C LEU A 94 4.87 6.43 2.95
N VAL A 95 4.96 5.28 2.25
CA VAL A 95 5.86 4.17 2.63
C VAL A 95 7.31 4.63 2.68
N VAL A 96 7.81 5.22 1.59
CA VAL A 96 9.22 5.63 1.52
C VAL A 96 9.53 6.77 2.48
N ALA A 97 8.61 7.72 2.64
CA ALA A 97 8.77 8.80 3.61
C ALA A 97 8.90 8.28 5.05
N GLN A 98 8.11 7.28 5.45
CA GLN A 98 8.21 6.62 6.76
C GLN A 98 9.55 5.90 6.94
N VAL A 99 10.03 5.19 5.91
CA VAL A 99 11.34 4.52 5.95
C VAL A 99 12.47 5.53 6.07
N LEU A 100 12.45 6.64 5.31
CA LEU A 100 13.45 7.70 5.41
C LEU A 100 13.41 8.39 6.78
N ALA A 101 12.23 8.64 7.35
CA ALA A 101 12.10 9.22 8.67
C ALA A 101 12.76 8.33 9.75
N ARG A 102 12.67 7.02 9.65
CA ARG A 102 13.22 6.05 10.62
C ARG A 102 14.71 5.77 10.39
N HIS A 103 15.11 5.55 9.14
CA HIS A 103 16.42 4.99 8.78
C HIS A 103 17.32 5.96 7.99
N GLY A 104 16.79 7.04 7.43
CA GLY A 104 17.56 7.97 6.60
C GLY A 104 18.64 8.74 7.37
N SER A 105 19.67 9.19 6.67
CA SER A 105 20.61 10.21 7.16
C SER A 105 19.91 11.58 7.30
N ASP A 106 20.53 12.52 8.01
CA ASP A 106 19.96 13.88 8.16
C ASP A 106 19.71 14.55 6.80
N ALA A 107 20.60 14.34 5.83
CA ALA A 107 20.43 14.84 4.46
C ALA A 107 19.23 14.21 3.75
N GLN A 108 19.00 12.91 3.91
CA GLN A 108 17.86 12.21 3.33
C GLN A 108 16.56 12.59 4.05
N ARG A 109 16.58 12.73 5.37
CA ARG A 109 15.43 13.23 6.14
C ARG A 109 15.05 14.65 5.77
N ALA A 110 16.01 15.52 5.40
CA ALA A 110 15.71 16.86 4.91
C ALA A 110 14.84 16.88 3.64
N LEU A 111 14.84 15.78 2.84
CA LEU A 111 13.95 15.64 1.69
C LEU A 111 12.47 15.53 2.07
N LEU A 112 12.17 15.11 3.31
CA LEU A 112 10.80 14.95 3.79
C LEU A 112 10.01 16.25 3.72
N ARG A 113 10.68 17.40 3.86
CA ARG A 113 10.02 18.69 3.68
C ARG A 113 9.44 18.85 2.27
N ARG A 114 10.21 18.48 1.24
CA ARG A 114 9.74 18.53 -0.16
C ARG A 114 8.60 17.53 -0.42
N VAL A 115 8.62 16.38 0.28
CA VAL A 115 7.51 15.39 0.21
C VAL A 115 6.25 16.01 0.80
N ILE A 116 6.34 16.63 1.98
CA ILE A 116 5.22 17.28 2.69
C ILE A 116 4.61 18.40 1.86
N ASP A 117 5.44 19.22 1.22
CA ASP A 117 5.03 20.31 0.35
C ASP A 117 4.47 19.82 -1.01
N GLY A 118 4.52 18.51 -1.30
CA GLY A 118 4.04 17.91 -2.55
C GLY A 118 5.01 18.01 -3.72
N ASP A 119 6.20 18.57 -3.53
CA ASP A 119 7.22 18.82 -4.55
C ASP A 119 8.06 17.57 -4.89
N LEU A 120 7.98 16.54 -4.07
CA LEU A 120 8.70 15.28 -4.26
C LEU A 120 7.77 14.08 -4.06
N ILE A 121 7.55 13.38 -5.13
CA ILE A 121 6.86 12.08 -5.12
C ILE A 121 7.92 10.98 -5.00
N LEU A 122 7.67 10.01 -4.13
CA LEU A 122 8.55 8.87 -3.88
C LEU A 122 7.92 7.56 -4.34
N SER A 123 8.75 6.65 -4.82
CA SER A 123 8.38 5.26 -5.10
C SER A 123 9.42 4.30 -4.50
N TYR A 124 9.13 3.00 -4.53
CA TYR A 124 10.11 1.98 -4.14
C TYR A 124 10.16 0.85 -5.17
N ALA A 125 11.35 0.30 -5.38
CA ALA A 125 11.61 -0.78 -6.32
C ALA A 125 12.39 -1.90 -5.62
N VAL A 126 11.65 -2.94 -5.22
CA VAL A 126 12.18 -4.02 -4.37
C VAL A 126 11.87 -5.40 -4.92
N GLN A 127 10.86 -5.52 -5.79
CA GLN A 127 10.37 -6.81 -6.22
C GLN A 127 11.24 -7.40 -7.32
N ASP A 128 11.73 -8.61 -7.06
CA ASP A 128 12.46 -9.43 -8.04
C ASP A 128 11.65 -9.58 -9.35
N PRO A 129 12.30 -9.65 -10.52
CA PRO A 129 11.62 -9.91 -11.80
C PRO A 129 10.79 -11.19 -11.85
N LEU A 130 11.08 -12.18 -11.01
CA LEU A 130 10.28 -13.39 -10.85
C LEU A 130 9.05 -13.20 -9.97
N GLY A 131 8.86 -12.00 -9.42
CA GLY A 131 7.65 -11.60 -8.73
C GLY A 131 7.58 -11.93 -7.24
N ALA A 132 8.65 -12.44 -6.62
CA ALA A 132 8.66 -12.72 -5.18
C ALA A 132 8.62 -11.42 -4.35
N TRP A 133 7.75 -11.38 -3.33
CA TRP A 133 7.72 -10.32 -2.33
C TRP A 133 8.61 -10.72 -1.14
N SER A 134 9.93 -10.56 -1.31
CA SER A 134 10.94 -10.90 -0.31
C SER A 134 12.10 -9.93 -0.37
N TYR A 135 12.60 -9.50 0.79
CA TYR A 135 13.81 -8.69 0.88
C TYR A 135 15.10 -9.53 0.88
N ASP A 136 15.02 -10.84 1.05
CA ASP A 136 16.19 -11.74 1.04
C ASP A 136 16.79 -11.92 -0.35
N SER A 137 16.02 -11.60 -1.40
CA SER A 137 16.42 -11.76 -2.79
C SER A 137 15.99 -10.57 -3.64
N PRO A 138 16.56 -9.36 -3.41
CA PRO A 138 16.25 -8.20 -4.23
C PRO A 138 16.69 -8.43 -5.68
N GLY A 139 15.94 -7.81 -6.61
CA GLY A 139 16.21 -7.92 -8.06
C GLY A 139 17.46 -7.16 -8.54
N LEU A 140 18.11 -6.41 -7.66
CA LEU A 140 19.31 -5.63 -7.96
C LEU A 140 20.52 -6.19 -7.23
N THR A 141 21.68 -6.02 -7.89
CA THR A 141 23.01 -6.23 -7.28
C THR A 141 23.76 -4.91 -7.22
N GLY A 142 24.56 -4.72 -6.19
CA GLY A 142 25.37 -3.53 -5.99
C GLY A 142 26.82 -3.88 -5.69
N ARG A 143 27.75 -3.16 -6.36
CA ARG A 143 29.18 -3.28 -6.16
C ARG A 143 29.77 -1.93 -5.77
N ARG A 144 30.57 -1.89 -4.73
CA ARG A 144 31.32 -0.67 -4.38
C ARG A 144 32.36 -0.32 -5.42
N ASP A 145 32.44 0.96 -5.79
CA ASP A 145 33.41 1.53 -6.71
C ASP A 145 33.81 2.94 -6.25
N GLY A 146 34.85 3.01 -5.42
CA GLY A 146 35.31 4.25 -4.80
C GLY A 146 34.22 4.89 -3.92
N GLY A 147 33.83 6.11 -4.25
CA GLY A 147 32.78 6.87 -3.55
C GLY A 147 31.34 6.56 -3.99
N TYR A 148 31.14 5.46 -4.73
CA TYR A 148 29.86 5.08 -5.32
C TYR A 148 29.54 3.61 -5.06
N VAL A 149 28.25 3.30 -5.18
CA VAL A 149 27.75 1.95 -5.45
C VAL A 149 27.28 1.89 -6.89
N VAL A 150 27.69 0.88 -7.64
CA VAL A 150 27.22 0.62 -9.00
C VAL A 150 26.13 -0.43 -8.95
N LEU A 151 24.92 -0.04 -9.34
CA LEU A 151 23.73 -0.90 -9.31
C LEU A 151 23.42 -1.46 -10.69
N ASN A 152 23.12 -2.77 -10.73
CA ASN A 152 22.69 -3.49 -11.92
C ASN A 152 21.51 -4.42 -11.60
N GLY A 153 20.62 -4.59 -12.58
CA GLY A 153 19.49 -5.49 -12.48
C GLY A 153 18.16 -4.84 -12.86
N SER A 154 17.05 -5.44 -12.42
CA SER A 154 15.73 -4.88 -12.70
C SER A 154 14.75 -5.21 -11.57
N CYS A 155 13.79 -4.31 -11.36
CA CYS A 155 12.64 -4.52 -10.48
C CYS A 155 11.34 -4.48 -11.28
N SER A 156 10.41 -5.35 -10.92
CA SER A 156 9.09 -5.44 -11.53
C SER A 156 8.03 -4.78 -10.65
N PHE A 157 6.92 -4.39 -11.26
CA PHE A 157 5.71 -3.89 -10.59
C PHE A 157 5.96 -2.66 -9.69
N VAL A 158 6.82 -1.75 -10.15
CA VAL A 158 7.08 -0.50 -9.42
C VAL A 158 5.92 0.46 -9.63
N ASP A 159 5.17 0.73 -8.55
CA ASP A 159 4.02 1.62 -8.57
C ASP A 159 4.43 3.09 -8.63
N GLY A 160 3.75 3.88 -9.46
CA GLY A 160 3.92 5.32 -9.52
C GLY A 160 5.30 5.80 -9.99
N PHE A 161 6.14 4.95 -10.57
CA PHE A 161 7.51 5.28 -10.95
C PHE A 161 7.59 6.49 -11.87
N ARG A 162 6.70 6.60 -12.86
CA ARG A 162 6.69 7.73 -13.82
C ARG A 162 6.41 9.08 -13.19
N ALA A 163 5.70 9.09 -12.06
CA ALA A 163 5.39 10.30 -11.33
C ALA A 163 6.46 10.64 -10.28
N SER A 164 7.29 9.67 -9.89
CA SER A 164 8.25 9.85 -8.81
C SER A 164 9.53 10.54 -9.26
N GLY A 165 10.04 11.46 -8.41
CA GLY A 165 11.35 12.08 -8.60
C GLY A 165 12.48 11.22 -8.03
N MET A 166 12.18 10.44 -6.96
CA MET A 166 13.15 9.52 -6.35
C MET A 166 12.52 8.16 -6.05
N CYS A 167 13.35 7.12 -6.11
CA CYS A 167 12.95 5.75 -5.87
C CYS A 167 13.87 5.10 -4.82
N LEU A 168 13.30 4.54 -3.76
CA LEU A 168 14.03 3.71 -2.81
C LEU A 168 14.20 2.31 -3.41
N VAL A 169 15.45 1.86 -3.56
CA VAL A 169 15.77 0.54 -4.10
C VAL A 169 16.44 -0.33 -3.05
N LEU A 170 16.11 -1.63 -3.04
CA LEU A 170 16.89 -2.63 -2.33
C LEU A 170 17.81 -3.35 -3.31
N TYR A 171 19.03 -3.63 -2.86
CA TYR A 171 20.01 -4.36 -3.65
C TYR A 171 20.83 -5.32 -2.79
N ARG A 172 21.30 -6.40 -3.40
CA ARG A 172 22.23 -7.32 -2.78
C ARG A 172 23.65 -6.81 -3.00
N MET A 173 24.43 -6.73 -1.95
CA MET A 173 25.86 -6.41 -2.04
C MET A 173 26.65 -7.64 -2.54
N GLU A 174 27.70 -7.43 -3.33
CA GLU A 174 28.58 -8.51 -3.77
C GLU A 174 29.24 -9.24 -2.60
N GLU A 175 29.57 -8.52 -1.53
CA GLU A 175 30.16 -9.05 -0.30
C GLU A 175 29.15 -9.82 0.57
N GLY A 176 27.87 -9.81 0.18
CA GLY A 176 26.76 -10.40 0.90
C GLY A 176 25.95 -9.39 1.70
N GLY A 177 24.70 -9.77 2.02
CA GLY A 177 23.73 -8.90 2.69
C GLY A 177 22.92 -8.05 1.72
N VAL A 178 21.98 -7.30 2.30
CA VAL A 178 21.06 -6.39 1.59
C VAL A 178 21.38 -4.96 2.00
N ALA A 179 21.26 -4.04 1.07
CA ALA A 179 21.38 -2.61 1.33
C ALA A 179 20.29 -1.84 0.61
N ALA A 180 20.11 -0.58 0.96
CA ALA A 180 19.11 0.31 0.38
C ALA A 180 19.74 1.61 -0.10
N ALA A 181 19.28 2.12 -1.24
CA ALA A 181 19.70 3.42 -1.77
C ALA A 181 18.51 4.22 -2.29
N LEU A 182 18.62 5.54 -2.18
CA LEU A 182 17.66 6.47 -2.76
C LEU A 182 18.20 6.97 -4.11
N VAL A 183 17.46 6.68 -5.18
CA VAL A 183 17.89 6.88 -6.56
C VAL A 183 17.04 7.94 -7.24
N ASP A 184 17.67 8.88 -7.93
CA ASP A 184 16.98 9.79 -8.85
C ASP A 184 16.42 8.98 -10.04
N THR A 185 15.10 9.08 -10.27
CA THR A 185 14.42 8.32 -11.34
C THR A 185 14.81 8.78 -12.75
N GLY A 186 15.37 9.97 -12.89
CA GLY A 186 15.92 10.52 -14.13
C GLY A 186 17.43 10.28 -14.34
N ALA A 187 18.11 9.57 -13.40
CA ALA A 187 19.54 9.37 -13.48
C ALA A 187 19.96 8.55 -14.72
N PRO A 188 21.12 8.84 -15.31
CA PRO A 188 21.70 8.01 -16.36
C PRO A 188 21.87 6.56 -15.87
N GLY A 189 21.43 5.59 -16.67
CA GLY A 189 21.43 4.17 -16.30
C GLY A 189 20.08 3.67 -15.73
N VAL A 190 19.10 4.57 -15.51
CA VAL A 190 17.73 4.20 -15.15
C VAL A 190 16.84 4.21 -16.38
N SER A 191 16.07 3.16 -16.58
CA SER A 191 15.06 3.09 -17.64
C SER A 191 13.83 2.34 -17.15
N ALA A 192 12.65 2.71 -17.67
CA ALA A 192 11.41 2.08 -17.26
C ALA A 192 10.54 1.71 -18.46
N VAL A 193 9.88 0.56 -18.36
CA VAL A 193 8.89 0.08 -19.31
C VAL A 193 7.56 -0.08 -18.57
N ASP A 194 6.53 0.65 -19.01
CA ASP A 194 5.23 0.64 -18.38
C ASP A 194 4.50 -0.67 -18.67
N TYR A 195 3.83 -1.19 -17.65
CA TYR A 195 2.91 -2.31 -17.82
C TYR A 195 1.54 -1.82 -18.28
N VAL A 196 0.95 -2.57 -19.20
CA VAL A 196 -0.46 -2.46 -19.54
C VAL A 196 -1.24 -3.37 -18.59
N THR A 197 -1.69 -2.79 -17.48
CA THR A 197 -2.41 -3.54 -16.44
C THR A 197 -3.92 -3.53 -16.68
N THR A 198 -4.62 -4.54 -16.18
CA THR A 198 -6.10 -4.53 -16.15
C THR A 198 -6.62 -3.41 -15.26
N ALA A 199 -5.92 -3.10 -14.18
CA ALA A 199 -6.26 -2.00 -13.28
C ALA A 199 -6.09 -0.62 -13.92
N LYS A 200 -5.31 -0.51 -15.01
CA LYS A 200 -4.97 0.74 -15.71
C LYS A 200 -4.32 1.79 -14.81
N ASP A 201 -3.64 1.34 -13.77
CA ASP A 201 -2.85 2.15 -12.87
C ASP A 201 -1.39 2.25 -13.33
N SER A 202 -0.62 3.11 -12.67
CA SER A 202 0.77 3.35 -13.01
C SER A 202 1.66 2.27 -12.41
N GLN A 203 2.11 1.32 -13.24
CA GLN A 203 3.13 0.33 -12.88
C GLN A 203 4.18 0.21 -13.98
N ALA A 204 5.44 0.02 -13.59
CA ALA A 204 6.55 -0.15 -14.51
C ALA A 204 7.48 -1.29 -14.09
N ARG A 205 8.18 -1.85 -15.09
CA ARG A 205 9.44 -2.54 -14.90
C ARG A 205 10.55 -1.50 -14.99
N VAL A 206 11.40 -1.42 -13.98
CA VAL A 206 12.52 -0.49 -13.93
C VAL A 206 13.82 -1.27 -14.07
N ASN A 207 14.67 -0.87 -15.00
CA ASN A 207 15.97 -1.48 -15.24
C ASN A 207 17.06 -0.48 -14.81
N PHE A 208 18.09 -1.02 -14.19
CA PHE A 208 19.26 -0.31 -13.72
C PHE A 208 20.49 -0.90 -14.42
N SER A 209 21.23 -0.06 -15.14
CA SER A 209 22.41 -0.48 -15.94
C SER A 209 23.58 0.42 -15.59
N ASP A 210 24.55 -0.15 -14.87
CA ASP A 210 25.75 0.56 -14.38
C ASP A 210 25.43 1.89 -13.70
N LEU A 211 24.30 1.93 -12.96
CA LEU A 211 23.86 3.13 -12.25
C LEU A 211 24.83 3.42 -11.10
N ARG A 212 25.48 4.57 -11.17
CA ARG A 212 26.39 5.04 -10.11
C ARG A 212 25.63 5.86 -9.08
N VAL A 213 25.47 5.30 -7.88
CA VAL A 213 24.81 5.95 -6.74
C VAL A 213 25.88 6.43 -5.77
N PRO A 214 25.96 7.72 -5.44
CA PRO A 214 26.89 8.22 -4.42
C PRO A 214 26.64 7.55 -3.07
N LEU A 215 27.70 7.30 -2.29
CA LEU A 215 27.55 6.66 -0.96
C LEU A 215 26.68 7.49 0.01
N CYS A 216 26.57 8.81 -0.17
CA CYS A 216 25.66 9.66 0.62
C CYS A 216 24.18 9.37 0.35
N ASP A 217 23.84 8.78 -0.80
CA ASP A 217 22.47 8.39 -1.17
C ASP A 217 22.15 6.94 -0.80
N VAL A 218 23.13 6.18 -0.32
CA VAL A 218 22.91 4.90 0.33
C VAL A 218 22.25 5.15 1.69
N VAL A 219 21.07 4.56 1.91
CA VAL A 219 20.29 4.80 3.13
C VAL A 219 20.86 4.01 4.30
N ASP A 220 21.12 2.72 4.07
CA ASP A 220 21.80 1.86 5.03
C ASP A 220 22.45 0.68 4.30
N GLU A 221 23.66 0.36 4.67
CA GLU A 221 24.43 -0.81 4.20
C GLU A 221 25.05 -1.58 5.38
N SER A 222 24.63 -1.24 6.58
CA SER A 222 25.07 -1.91 7.81
C SER A 222 24.19 -3.13 8.13
N VAL A 223 24.48 -3.78 9.24
CA VAL A 223 23.63 -4.83 9.82
C VAL A 223 22.18 -4.35 10.04
N ARG A 224 21.95 -3.03 10.09
CA ARG A 224 20.61 -2.43 10.22
C ARG A 224 19.82 -2.44 8.90
N ALA A 225 20.46 -2.67 7.75
CA ALA A 225 19.78 -2.71 6.47
C ALA A 225 18.67 -3.79 6.41
N GLU A 226 18.82 -4.89 7.15
CA GLU A 226 17.74 -5.87 7.30
C GLU A 226 16.54 -5.31 8.08
N ALA A 227 16.78 -4.45 9.09
CA ALA A 227 15.71 -3.78 9.82
C ALA A 227 14.99 -2.77 8.93
N LEU A 228 15.72 -1.99 8.13
CA LEU A 228 15.15 -1.10 7.11
C LEU A 228 14.31 -1.89 6.11
N ALA A 229 14.85 -2.98 5.57
CA ALA A 229 14.13 -3.81 4.60
C ALA A 229 12.85 -4.39 5.20
N ARG A 230 12.89 -4.88 6.43
CA ARG A 230 11.72 -5.36 7.17
C ARG A 230 10.68 -4.26 7.35
N ASP A 231 11.09 -3.10 7.83
CA ASP A 231 10.18 -1.95 8.01
C ASP A 231 9.53 -1.53 6.69
N LEU A 232 10.32 -1.46 5.62
CA LEU A 232 9.80 -1.16 4.28
C LEU A 232 8.71 -2.15 3.86
N PHE A 233 8.96 -3.46 4.03
CA PHE A 233 8.02 -4.51 3.63
C PHE A 233 6.77 -4.52 4.52
N ASP A 234 6.92 -4.35 5.82
CA ASP A 234 5.81 -4.37 6.78
C ASP A 234 4.93 -3.12 6.62
N ILE A 235 5.53 -1.92 6.53
CA ILE A 235 4.80 -0.67 6.32
C ILE A 235 4.08 -0.69 4.96
N ALA A 236 4.77 -1.06 3.88
CA ALA A 236 4.18 -1.14 2.55
C ALA A 236 2.98 -2.11 2.53
N THR A 237 3.11 -3.26 3.18
CA THR A 237 2.07 -4.28 3.23
C THR A 237 0.86 -3.83 4.06
N ALA A 238 1.07 -3.25 5.25
CA ALA A 238 -0.01 -2.78 6.11
C ALA A 238 -0.78 -1.62 5.48
N LEU A 239 -0.09 -0.64 4.90
CA LEU A 239 -0.70 0.49 4.19
C LEU A 239 -1.44 0.05 2.91
N MET A 240 -0.94 -0.98 2.21
CA MET A 240 -1.67 -1.59 1.08
C MET A 240 -2.96 -2.27 1.54
N CYS A 241 -2.98 -2.90 2.73
CA CYS A 241 -4.20 -3.45 3.29
C CYS A 241 -5.24 -2.36 3.56
N SER A 242 -4.85 -1.20 4.11
CA SER A 242 -5.75 -0.07 4.32
C SER A 242 -6.41 0.39 3.01
N GLN A 243 -5.58 0.61 1.98
CA GLN A 243 -6.08 1.02 0.67
C GLN A 243 -7.04 -0.01 0.06
N LEU A 244 -6.72 -1.29 0.20
CA LEU A 244 -7.54 -2.40 -0.30
C LEU A 244 -8.88 -2.49 0.45
N VAL A 245 -8.87 -2.35 1.78
CA VAL A 245 -10.08 -2.36 2.63
C VAL A 245 -11.02 -1.23 2.23
N GLY A 246 -10.52 -0.01 2.08
CA GLY A 246 -11.34 1.14 1.68
C GLY A 246 -12.04 0.94 0.33
N ALA A 247 -11.29 0.48 -0.69
CA ALA A 247 -11.87 0.17 -2.00
C ALA A 247 -12.96 -0.91 -1.89
N THR A 248 -12.72 -1.94 -1.10
CA THR A 248 -13.62 -3.07 -0.96
C THR A 248 -14.91 -2.68 -0.22
N ARG A 249 -14.80 -1.82 0.81
CA ARG A 249 -15.98 -1.28 1.50
C ARG A 249 -16.87 -0.51 0.54
N ARG A 250 -16.29 0.31 -0.32
CA ARG A 250 -17.08 1.06 -1.32
C ARG A 250 -17.74 0.14 -2.35
N ASP A 251 -17.03 -0.86 -2.81
CA ASP A 251 -17.54 -1.85 -3.76
C ASP A 251 -18.73 -2.64 -3.18
N MET A 252 -18.64 -3.03 -1.90
CA MET A 252 -19.74 -3.64 -1.15
C MET A 252 -20.95 -2.70 -1.06
N GLU A 253 -20.73 -1.42 -0.75
CA GLU A 253 -21.80 -0.43 -0.64
C GLU A 253 -22.54 -0.22 -1.97
N PHE A 254 -21.83 -0.23 -3.09
CA PHE A 254 -22.45 -0.23 -4.41
C PHE A 254 -23.38 -1.43 -4.60
N ALA A 255 -22.92 -2.62 -4.21
CA ALA A 255 -23.71 -3.84 -4.33
C ALA A 255 -24.98 -3.82 -3.45
N VAL A 256 -24.86 -3.34 -2.21
CA VAL A 256 -25.99 -3.20 -1.30
C VAL A 256 -27.01 -2.18 -1.81
N ALA A 257 -26.54 -1.01 -2.28
CA ALA A 257 -27.40 0.01 -2.86
C ALA A 257 -28.12 -0.49 -4.12
N TYR A 258 -27.40 -1.20 -4.98
CA TYR A 258 -28.00 -1.81 -6.17
C TYR A 258 -29.04 -2.88 -5.81
N ALA A 259 -28.76 -3.74 -4.84
CA ALA A 259 -29.69 -4.77 -4.37
C ALA A 259 -30.99 -4.18 -3.80
N ALA A 260 -30.90 -3.02 -3.16
CA ALA A 260 -32.07 -2.31 -2.62
C ALA A 260 -32.96 -1.67 -3.70
N GLN A 261 -32.39 -1.34 -4.87
CA GLN A 261 -33.08 -0.61 -5.94
C GLN A 261 -33.49 -1.49 -7.11
N ARG A 262 -32.69 -2.53 -7.43
CA ARG A 262 -32.94 -3.41 -8.58
C ARG A 262 -34.10 -4.34 -8.31
N GLU A 263 -35.15 -4.25 -9.11
CA GLU A 263 -36.29 -5.16 -9.04
C GLU A 263 -36.16 -6.34 -9.99
N ALA A 264 -36.52 -7.51 -9.51
CA ALA A 264 -36.74 -8.73 -10.29
C ALA A 264 -37.80 -9.60 -9.58
N PHE A 265 -38.59 -10.32 -10.34
CA PHE A 265 -39.65 -11.17 -9.82
C PHE A 265 -40.67 -10.41 -8.93
N GLY A 266 -40.90 -9.13 -9.24
CA GLY A 266 -41.92 -8.29 -8.55
C GLY A 266 -41.46 -7.67 -7.23
N GLN A 267 -40.17 -7.72 -6.88
CA GLN A 267 -39.61 -7.10 -5.66
C GLN A 267 -38.15 -6.72 -5.84
N PRO A 268 -37.57 -5.86 -4.96
CA PRO A 268 -36.14 -5.61 -4.94
C PRO A 268 -35.36 -6.92 -4.73
N ILE A 269 -34.23 -7.08 -5.44
CA ILE A 269 -33.43 -8.32 -5.32
C ILE A 269 -32.86 -8.50 -3.90
N GLY A 270 -32.66 -7.42 -3.14
CA GLY A 270 -32.28 -7.45 -1.73
C GLY A 270 -33.33 -8.08 -0.80
N ALA A 271 -34.56 -8.33 -1.26
CA ALA A 271 -35.55 -9.08 -0.51
C ALA A 271 -35.34 -10.60 -0.53
N PHE A 272 -34.48 -11.10 -1.45
CA PHE A 272 -34.16 -12.52 -1.51
C PHE A 272 -33.09 -12.89 -0.48
N GLN A 273 -33.34 -13.96 0.29
CA GLN A 273 -32.46 -14.44 1.35
C GLN A 273 -31.02 -14.70 0.88
N SER A 274 -30.85 -15.25 -0.34
CA SER A 274 -29.51 -15.50 -0.90
C SER A 274 -28.69 -14.22 -1.07
N ILE A 275 -29.33 -13.11 -1.44
CA ILE A 275 -28.66 -11.80 -1.59
C ILE A 275 -28.39 -11.19 -0.20
N GLN A 276 -29.32 -11.31 0.74
CA GLN A 276 -29.12 -10.82 2.12
C GLN A 276 -27.95 -11.52 2.81
N HIS A 277 -27.86 -12.85 2.70
CA HIS A 277 -26.75 -13.62 3.28
C HIS A 277 -25.42 -13.23 2.62
N LEU A 278 -25.41 -13.07 1.29
CA LEU A 278 -24.21 -12.66 0.58
C LEU A 278 -23.73 -11.26 1.02
N CYS A 279 -24.65 -10.30 1.19
CA CYS A 279 -24.31 -8.97 1.71
C CYS A 279 -23.77 -9.02 3.14
N ALA A 280 -24.36 -9.87 4.00
CA ALA A 280 -23.89 -10.08 5.38
C ALA A 280 -22.46 -10.69 5.39
N ASP A 281 -22.19 -11.69 4.56
CA ASP A 281 -20.87 -12.30 4.43
C ASP A 281 -19.83 -11.30 3.89
N MET A 282 -20.23 -10.41 2.96
CA MET A 282 -19.39 -9.34 2.47
C MET A 282 -19.00 -8.36 3.60
N LEU A 283 -19.98 -7.96 4.44
CA LEU A 283 -19.71 -7.06 5.56
C LEU A 283 -18.74 -7.68 6.57
N ILE A 284 -18.96 -8.93 6.97
CA ILE A 284 -18.07 -9.66 7.88
C ILE A 284 -16.65 -9.73 7.30
N ALA A 285 -16.53 -9.96 5.99
CA ALA A 285 -15.24 -10.02 5.32
C ALA A 285 -14.49 -8.67 5.33
N VAL A 286 -15.20 -7.56 5.08
CA VAL A 286 -14.61 -6.21 5.08
C VAL A 286 -14.21 -5.80 6.49
N ASP A 287 -15.10 -5.99 7.48
CA ASP A 287 -14.83 -5.62 8.87
C ASP A 287 -13.67 -6.43 9.45
N GLY A 288 -13.62 -7.73 9.17
CA GLY A 288 -12.50 -8.59 9.57
C GLY A 288 -11.15 -8.13 8.95
N ALA A 289 -11.15 -7.75 7.67
CA ALA A 289 -9.96 -7.22 7.01
C ALA A 289 -9.52 -5.88 7.62
N GLN A 290 -10.47 -4.99 7.95
CA GLN A 290 -10.20 -3.70 8.58
C GLN A 290 -9.57 -3.87 9.97
N LEU A 291 -10.16 -4.72 10.82
CA LEU A 291 -9.66 -4.95 12.17
C LEU A 291 -8.23 -5.51 12.18
N LEU A 292 -7.95 -6.52 11.35
CA LEU A 292 -6.59 -7.07 11.23
C LEU A 292 -5.60 -6.04 10.69
N THR A 293 -6.01 -5.17 9.78
CA THR A 293 -5.17 -4.09 9.25
C THR A 293 -4.84 -3.06 10.34
N ARG A 294 -5.82 -2.67 11.14
CA ARG A 294 -5.64 -1.73 12.26
C ARG A 294 -4.71 -2.31 13.34
N GLU A 295 -4.86 -3.60 13.67
CA GLU A 295 -3.93 -4.28 14.58
C GLU A 295 -2.49 -4.23 14.06
N ALA A 296 -2.27 -4.53 12.78
CA ALA A 296 -0.95 -4.50 12.17
C ALA A 296 -0.33 -3.08 12.24
N LEU A 297 -1.10 -2.04 11.91
CA LEU A 297 -0.66 -0.65 11.99
C LEU A 297 -0.37 -0.22 13.43
N TRP A 298 -1.23 -0.55 14.39
CA TRP A 298 -1.02 -0.27 15.79
C TRP A 298 0.29 -0.88 16.31
N ARG A 299 0.61 -2.13 15.94
CA ARG A 299 1.88 -2.77 16.33
C ARG A 299 3.09 -2.06 15.75
N LEU A 300 3.01 -1.63 14.48
CA LEU A 300 4.07 -0.85 13.84
C LEU A 300 4.29 0.51 14.52
N ASP A 301 3.23 1.13 15.02
CA ASP A 301 3.30 2.38 15.80
C ASP A 301 3.94 2.17 17.18
N GLN A 302 3.65 1.04 17.82
CA GLN A 302 4.25 0.71 19.11
C GLN A 302 5.72 0.25 19.01
N GLY A 303 6.25 0.10 17.80
CA GLY A 303 7.61 -0.41 17.57
C GLY A 303 7.82 -1.86 18.01
N ILE A 304 6.74 -2.64 18.14
CA ILE A 304 6.79 -4.08 18.48
C ILE A 304 6.80 -4.93 17.21
N PRO A 305 7.36 -6.16 17.25
CA PRO A 305 7.37 -7.04 16.09
C PRO A 305 5.97 -7.23 15.49
N ALA A 306 5.81 -6.94 14.20
CA ALA A 306 4.52 -6.92 13.52
C ALA A 306 4.45 -7.77 12.24
N SER A 307 5.57 -8.34 11.76
CA SER A 307 5.63 -9.01 10.45
C SER A 307 4.65 -10.18 10.31
N VAL A 308 4.31 -10.85 11.41
CA VAL A 308 3.33 -11.94 11.42
C VAL A 308 1.91 -11.39 11.28
N GLU A 309 1.56 -10.39 12.08
CA GLU A 309 0.24 -9.75 12.07
C GLU A 309 0.00 -9.00 10.75
N VAL A 310 1.02 -8.34 10.21
CA VAL A 310 0.99 -7.76 8.85
C VAL A 310 0.71 -8.84 7.80
N SER A 311 1.36 -10.01 7.94
CA SER A 311 1.12 -11.13 7.03
C SER A 311 -0.27 -11.75 7.21
N GLN A 312 -0.81 -11.80 8.43
CA GLN A 312 -2.19 -12.23 8.70
C GLN A 312 -3.19 -11.26 8.07
N ALA A 313 -3.00 -9.96 8.30
CA ALA A 313 -3.85 -8.92 7.70
C ALA A 313 -3.85 -9.01 6.17
N LYS A 314 -2.67 -9.12 5.55
CA LYS A 314 -2.55 -9.18 4.09
C LYS A 314 -3.15 -10.46 3.51
N ALA A 315 -2.90 -11.62 4.12
CA ALA A 315 -3.46 -12.89 3.66
C ALA A 315 -4.99 -12.86 3.72
N PHE A 316 -5.56 -12.34 4.82
CA PHE A 316 -7.01 -12.24 5.00
C PHE A 316 -7.62 -11.19 4.06
N ALA A 317 -7.07 -9.96 4.05
CA ALA A 317 -7.57 -8.88 3.19
C ALA A 317 -7.53 -9.28 1.71
N SER A 318 -6.42 -9.84 1.22
CA SER A 318 -6.32 -10.24 -0.20
C SER A 318 -7.34 -11.30 -0.60
N ASP A 319 -7.60 -12.30 0.26
CA ASP A 319 -8.58 -13.35 0.01
C ASP A 319 -10.02 -12.81 0.07
N LYS A 320 -10.35 -12.10 1.17
CA LYS A 320 -11.70 -11.63 1.46
C LYS A 320 -12.13 -10.45 0.61
N CYS A 321 -11.24 -9.51 0.30
CA CYS A 321 -11.56 -8.39 -0.57
C CYS A 321 -11.87 -8.85 -2.01
N VAL A 322 -11.15 -9.84 -2.52
CA VAL A 322 -11.47 -10.46 -3.83
C VAL A 322 -12.80 -11.21 -3.78
N PHE A 323 -13.11 -11.90 -2.67
CA PHE A 323 -14.43 -12.50 -2.48
C PHE A 323 -15.53 -11.45 -2.54
N VAL A 324 -15.38 -10.33 -1.83
CA VAL A 324 -16.36 -9.22 -1.83
C VAL A 324 -16.54 -8.65 -3.23
N ALA A 325 -15.43 -8.36 -3.93
CA ALA A 325 -15.49 -7.80 -5.27
C ALA A 325 -16.21 -8.74 -6.27
N ARG A 326 -15.97 -10.04 -6.18
CA ARG A 326 -16.71 -11.04 -7.00
C ARG A 326 -18.18 -11.11 -6.63
N SER A 327 -18.51 -11.02 -5.35
CA SER A 327 -19.88 -11.00 -4.87
C SER A 327 -20.64 -9.75 -5.33
N ALA A 328 -19.99 -8.58 -5.31
CA ALA A 328 -20.54 -7.35 -5.83
C ALA A 328 -20.86 -7.45 -7.34
N GLN A 329 -19.94 -8.04 -8.11
CA GLN A 329 -20.17 -8.34 -9.54
C GLN A 329 -21.35 -9.29 -9.74
N GLN A 330 -21.45 -10.35 -8.92
CA GLN A 330 -22.54 -11.31 -8.96
C GLN A 330 -23.88 -10.65 -8.69
N ILE A 331 -23.98 -9.76 -7.69
CA ILE A 331 -25.20 -9.03 -7.34
C ILE A 331 -25.64 -8.12 -8.49
N HIS A 332 -24.72 -7.43 -9.15
CA HIS A 332 -25.01 -6.57 -10.29
C HIS A 332 -25.35 -7.37 -11.56
N GLY A 333 -24.88 -8.62 -11.67
CA GLY A 333 -25.05 -9.44 -12.87
C GLY A 333 -24.35 -8.84 -14.08
N GLY A 334 -24.97 -8.94 -15.27
CA GLY A 334 -24.35 -8.49 -16.52
C GLY A 334 -23.93 -7.02 -16.55
N ILE A 335 -24.65 -6.12 -15.88
CA ILE A 335 -24.32 -4.69 -15.85
C ILE A 335 -22.99 -4.43 -15.12
N GLY A 336 -22.65 -5.22 -14.10
CA GLY A 336 -21.39 -5.06 -13.35
C GLY A 336 -20.13 -5.24 -14.19
N PHE A 337 -20.21 -5.95 -15.32
CA PHE A 337 -19.09 -6.17 -16.24
C PHE A 337 -18.98 -5.10 -17.34
N MET A 338 -19.96 -4.21 -17.44
CA MET A 338 -19.95 -3.17 -18.47
C MET A 338 -18.98 -2.03 -18.11
N MET A 339 -18.28 -1.50 -19.11
CA MET A 339 -17.31 -0.40 -18.92
C MET A 339 -17.97 0.92 -18.49
N GLU A 340 -19.24 1.08 -18.81
CA GLU A 340 -20.08 2.22 -18.43
C GLU A 340 -20.45 2.19 -16.94
N CYS A 341 -20.54 1.00 -16.34
CA CYS A 341 -20.80 0.85 -14.92
C CYS A 341 -19.54 1.17 -14.09
N ASP A 342 -19.68 2.01 -13.06
CA ASP A 342 -18.53 2.41 -12.25
C ASP A 342 -17.94 1.26 -11.43
N LEU A 343 -18.72 0.25 -11.09
CA LEU A 343 -18.29 -0.89 -10.28
C LEU A 343 -17.01 -1.55 -10.80
N GLN A 344 -16.82 -1.65 -12.13
CA GLN A 344 -15.64 -2.25 -12.75
C GLN A 344 -14.33 -1.50 -12.39
N LEU A 345 -14.40 -0.21 -12.04
CA LEU A 345 -13.22 0.56 -11.63
C LEU A 345 -12.67 0.03 -10.30
N TRP A 346 -13.56 -0.24 -9.32
CA TRP A 346 -13.22 -0.82 -8.02
C TRP A 346 -12.78 -2.27 -8.16
N TYR A 347 -13.56 -3.08 -8.86
CA TYR A 347 -13.23 -4.49 -9.09
C TYR A 347 -11.81 -4.67 -9.61
N ARG A 348 -11.43 -3.94 -10.64
CA ARG A 348 -10.09 -4.04 -11.26
C ARG A 348 -8.98 -3.64 -10.29
N ARG A 349 -9.20 -2.58 -9.49
CA ARG A 349 -8.24 -2.12 -8.46
C ARG A 349 -8.12 -3.11 -7.32
N ILE A 350 -9.22 -3.59 -6.78
CA ILE A 350 -9.23 -4.57 -5.68
C ILE A 350 -8.45 -5.82 -6.09
N VAL A 351 -8.73 -6.39 -7.26
CA VAL A 351 -8.02 -7.58 -7.74
C VAL A 351 -6.52 -7.31 -7.94
N ALA A 352 -6.14 -6.17 -8.52
CA ALA A 352 -4.73 -5.82 -8.69
C ALA A 352 -4.02 -5.59 -7.36
N TRP A 353 -4.61 -4.82 -6.44
CA TRP A 353 -4.01 -4.52 -5.14
C TRP A 353 -3.94 -5.75 -4.22
N SER A 354 -4.83 -6.73 -4.39
CA SER A 354 -4.73 -7.99 -3.67
C SER A 354 -3.45 -8.77 -3.96
N LEU A 355 -2.83 -8.56 -5.12
CA LEU A 355 -1.59 -9.21 -5.54
C LEU A 355 -0.33 -8.41 -5.17
N ARG A 356 -0.47 -7.11 -4.87
CA ARG A 356 0.65 -6.25 -4.48
C ARG A 356 1.11 -6.54 -3.07
N CYS A 357 2.37 -6.28 -2.80
CA CYS A 357 2.98 -6.54 -1.50
C CYS A 357 2.82 -8.02 -1.07
N GLY A 358 2.93 -8.94 -2.01
CA GLY A 358 2.85 -10.37 -1.78
C GLY A 358 1.45 -10.97 -1.95
N THR A 359 1.43 -12.23 -2.31
CA THR A 359 0.23 -13.03 -2.54
C THR A 359 -0.32 -13.63 -1.24
N VAL A 360 -1.58 -14.06 -1.25
CA VAL A 360 -2.21 -14.82 -0.15
C VAL A 360 -1.35 -16.01 0.27
N ARG A 361 -0.77 -16.73 -0.71
CA ARG A 361 0.06 -17.91 -0.44
C ARG A 361 1.34 -17.54 0.30
N GLU A 362 2.08 -16.52 -0.15
CA GLU A 362 3.32 -16.08 0.48
C GLU A 362 3.09 -15.65 1.93
N HIS A 363 2.04 -14.86 2.18
CA HIS A 363 1.72 -14.43 3.53
C HIS A 363 1.25 -15.58 4.43
N ARG A 364 0.43 -16.51 3.93
CA ARG A 364 0.06 -17.71 4.68
C ARG A 364 1.28 -18.59 5.01
N GLN A 365 2.25 -18.69 4.09
CA GLN A 365 3.51 -19.40 4.36
C GLN A 365 4.32 -18.74 5.48
N ARG A 366 4.42 -17.39 5.51
CA ARG A 366 5.10 -16.67 6.60
C ARG A 366 4.42 -16.88 7.95
N VAL A 367 3.08 -16.81 7.98
CA VAL A 367 2.31 -17.09 9.21
C VAL A 367 2.53 -18.54 9.65
N ALA A 368 2.47 -19.50 8.72
CA ALA A 368 2.68 -20.91 9.04
C ALA A 368 4.11 -21.18 9.57
N ALA A 369 5.13 -20.58 8.94
CA ALA A 369 6.51 -20.71 9.41
C ALA A 369 6.67 -20.13 10.82
N ALA A 370 6.10 -18.96 11.11
CA ALA A 370 6.15 -18.40 12.45
C ALA A 370 5.46 -19.26 13.51
N LEU A 371 4.34 -19.91 13.16
CA LEU A 371 3.58 -20.76 14.07
C LEU A 371 4.23 -22.14 14.29
N LEU A 372 4.80 -22.71 13.24
CA LEU A 372 5.29 -24.11 13.24
C LEU A 372 6.77 -24.19 13.59
N ASP A 373 7.60 -23.25 13.06
CA ASP A 373 9.05 -23.28 13.24
C ASP A 373 9.48 -22.60 14.54
N GLN A 374 8.62 -21.76 15.12
CA GLN A 374 8.84 -21.08 16.39
C GLN A 374 7.64 -21.27 17.33
N PRO A 375 7.32 -22.50 17.72
CA PRO A 375 6.18 -22.78 18.58
C PRO A 375 6.32 -22.04 19.92
N GLY A 376 5.24 -21.39 20.34
CA GLY A 376 5.21 -20.62 21.58
C GLY A 376 5.61 -19.16 21.47
N LYS A 377 6.16 -18.68 20.33
CA LYS A 377 6.50 -17.27 20.12
C LYS A 377 5.38 -16.44 19.48
N VAL A 378 4.38 -17.10 18.91
CA VAL A 378 3.23 -16.42 18.29
C VAL A 378 1.98 -16.80 19.06
N ARG A 379 1.34 -15.83 19.66
CA ARG A 379 -0.06 -15.91 20.10
C ARG A 379 -0.85 -14.93 19.27
N LEU A 380 -1.98 -15.39 18.74
CA LEU A 380 -2.97 -14.51 18.15
C LEU A 380 -3.39 -13.48 19.20
N GLY A 381 -2.95 -12.25 19.03
CA GLY A 381 -3.36 -11.09 19.82
C GLY A 381 -2.68 -10.90 21.19
N MET A 382 -1.79 -11.77 21.65
CA MET A 382 -1.04 -11.56 22.89
C MET A 382 0.42 -11.97 22.78
N PRO A 383 1.37 -11.16 23.27
CA PRO A 383 2.74 -11.62 23.48
C PRO A 383 2.73 -12.75 24.51
N LEU A 384 3.53 -13.79 24.28
CA LEU A 384 3.80 -14.78 25.32
C LEU A 384 4.61 -14.09 26.43
N GLU A 385 4.09 -14.11 27.65
CA GLU A 385 4.95 -14.00 28.81
C GLU A 385 5.82 -15.26 28.85
N ILE A 386 7.10 -15.09 28.49
CA ILE A 386 8.11 -16.10 28.74
C ILE A 386 8.54 -15.87 30.19
N GLY A 387 8.07 -16.75 31.07
CA GLY A 387 8.55 -16.84 32.45
C GLY A 387 9.99 -17.36 32.49
#